data_cc855121c1c59a64d5c2221676754afa
#
_entry.id   cc855121c1c59a64d5c2221676754afa
#
_cell.length_a   1.000
_cell.length_b   1.000
_cell.length_c   1.000
_cell.angle_alpha   90.00
_cell.angle_beta   90.00
_cell.angle_gamma   90.00
#
_symmetry.space_group_name_H-M   'P 1'
#
loop_
_entity.id
_entity.type
_entity.pdbx_description
1 polymer ?
#
loop_
_entity_poly.entity_id
_entity_poly.type
_entity_poly.pdbx_seq_one_letter_code
_entity_poly.pdbx_strand_id
1 'polypeptide(L)'
;MINDTRIKFSIIIPVYNNEQTIERAIQSCLEQTFTSFELIIIDDGSIDKSIIKINSYSKYENITILHNTNNRGVSYSRNRGVKVAKGEYLCFLDADDFFTPNKLAVINACVEKNPAIHFLFHTYINNNSNLPITEPIVWNKYRLLLGNKIATPCVIIKNDQPLLFNEHMHYMEDYDLWLRYSNKHNIYFINSALTQLGRPILSKGGVSNSKIKMRIGELSAYTHHCFHKPLLLLTIPFFILLQVVKSIIKLPIR
;
A
#
# COMPACT_ATOMS: atom_id res chain seq x y z
N MET A 1 19.14 27.26 -13.53
CA MET A 1 18.18 26.32 -12.87
C MET A 1 18.75 24.94 -13.03
N ILE A 2 19.22 24.32 -11.98
CA ILE A 2 19.67 22.91 -12.00
C ILE A 2 18.38 22.11 -12.17
N ASN A 3 18.19 21.48 -13.34
CA ASN A 3 17.14 20.47 -13.50
C ASN A 3 17.49 19.34 -12.53
N ASP A 4 16.85 19.33 -11.36
CA ASP A 4 16.93 18.20 -10.45
C ASP A 4 16.18 17.04 -11.13
N THR A 5 16.94 16.19 -11.82
CA THR A 5 16.43 14.99 -12.52
C THR A 5 16.05 13.88 -11.54
N ARG A 6 15.99 14.19 -10.24
CA ARG A 6 15.68 13.23 -9.19
C ARG A 6 14.21 12.79 -9.29
N ILE A 7 14.00 11.48 -9.45
CA ILE A 7 12.67 10.89 -9.42
C ILE A 7 12.06 11.09 -8.02
N LYS A 8 10.85 11.71 -7.96
CA LYS A 8 10.21 11.97 -6.68
C LYS A 8 9.45 10.74 -6.16
N PHE A 9 8.74 10.03 -7.03
CA PHE A 9 7.93 8.88 -6.63
C PHE A 9 8.25 7.64 -7.45
N SER A 10 8.35 6.48 -6.79
CA SER A 10 8.29 5.17 -7.44
C SER A 10 6.94 4.54 -7.13
N ILE A 11 6.13 4.29 -8.17
CA ILE A 11 4.86 3.61 -8.05
C ILE A 11 5.09 2.13 -8.33
N ILE A 12 4.73 1.25 -7.41
CA ILE A 12 4.96 -0.19 -7.47
C ILE A 12 3.64 -0.91 -7.65
N ILE A 13 3.48 -1.65 -8.76
CA ILE A 13 2.27 -2.42 -9.08
C ILE A 13 2.62 -3.91 -9.17
N PRO A 14 2.29 -4.74 -8.17
CA PRO A 14 2.33 -6.19 -8.30
C PRO A 14 1.12 -6.66 -9.12
N VAL A 15 1.34 -7.59 -10.05
CA VAL A 15 0.30 -8.10 -10.95
C VAL A 15 0.31 -9.63 -10.96
N TYR A 16 -0.85 -10.23 -10.75
CA TYR A 16 -1.07 -11.66 -10.96
C TYR A 16 -2.49 -11.92 -11.44
N ASN A 17 -2.65 -12.34 -12.69
CA ASN A 17 -3.93 -12.64 -13.33
C ASN A 17 -4.96 -11.49 -13.20
N ASN A 18 -4.57 -10.30 -13.64
CA ASN A 18 -5.37 -9.08 -13.59
C ASN A 18 -5.66 -8.50 -14.98
N GLU A 19 -5.85 -9.35 -16.01
CA GLU A 19 -6.06 -8.89 -17.39
C GLU A 19 -7.23 -7.90 -17.56
N GLN A 20 -8.23 -7.96 -16.68
CA GLN A 20 -9.41 -7.09 -16.77
C GLN A 20 -9.16 -5.66 -16.25
N THR A 21 -8.16 -5.47 -15.39
CA THR A 21 -8.02 -4.23 -14.60
C THR A 21 -6.68 -3.55 -14.74
N ILE A 22 -5.61 -4.29 -15.08
CA ILE A 22 -4.23 -3.78 -15.07
C ILE A 22 -4.02 -2.55 -15.98
N GLU A 23 -4.66 -2.49 -17.14
CA GLU A 23 -4.53 -1.33 -18.03
C GLU A 23 -5.07 -0.06 -17.40
N ARG A 24 -6.21 -0.15 -16.68
CA ARG A 24 -6.77 0.98 -15.95
C ARG A 24 -5.84 1.43 -14.83
N ALA A 25 -5.23 0.52 -14.08
CA ALA A 25 -4.27 0.83 -13.04
C ALA A 25 -3.07 1.59 -13.62
N ILE A 26 -2.45 1.08 -14.70
CA ILE A 26 -1.33 1.72 -15.39
C ILE A 26 -1.73 3.10 -15.92
N GLN A 27 -2.88 3.20 -16.59
CA GLN A 27 -3.36 4.45 -17.17
C GLN A 27 -3.55 5.53 -16.09
N SER A 28 -4.10 5.17 -14.93
CA SER A 28 -4.27 6.10 -13.81
C SER A 28 -2.95 6.67 -13.27
N CYS A 29 -1.85 5.92 -13.43
CA CYS A 29 -0.51 6.41 -13.09
C CYS A 29 0.03 7.35 -14.19
N LEU A 30 -0.18 7.02 -15.47
CA LEU A 30 0.27 7.84 -16.58
C LEU A 30 -0.48 9.17 -16.69
N GLU A 31 -1.71 9.24 -16.21
CA GLU A 31 -2.57 10.43 -16.17
C GLU A 31 -2.32 11.34 -14.96
N GLN A 32 -1.29 11.07 -14.15
CA GLN A 32 -0.96 11.93 -13.02
C GLN A 32 -0.53 13.33 -13.49
N THR A 33 -1.05 14.36 -12.83
CA THR A 33 -0.71 15.77 -13.11
C THR A 33 0.71 16.14 -12.66
N PHE A 34 1.32 15.35 -11.78
CA PHE A 34 2.71 15.47 -11.35
C PHE A 34 3.55 14.41 -12.06
N THR A 35 4.60 14.82 -12.76
CA THR A 35 5.32 13.99 -13.74
C THR A 35 6.66 13.41 -13.26
N SER A 36 7.20 13.86 -12.10
CA SER A 36 8.47 13.31 -11.58
C SER A 36 8.23 11.97 -10.86
N PHE A 37 7.91 10.93 -11.62
CA PHE A 37 7.73 9.58 -11.11
C PHE A 37 8.23 8.51 -12.09
N GLU A 38 8.51 7.35 -11.56
CA GLU A 38 8.66 6.09 -12.30
C GLU A 38 7.56 5.10 -11.90
N LEU A 39 7.23 4.20 -12.83
CA LEU A 39 6.29 3.13 -12.62
C LEU A 39 7.01 1.79 -12.72
N ILE A 40 6.91 0.97 -11.68
CA ILE A 40 7.55 -0.35 -11.61
C ILE A 40 6.44 -1.40 -11.53
N ILE A 41 6.31 -2.19 -12.60
CA ILE A 41 5.29 -3.22 -12.72
C ILE A 41 5.95 -4.57 -12.54
N ILE A 42 5.44 -5.39 -11.62
CA ILE A 42 5.99 -6.71 -11.34
C ILE A 42 4.93 -7.76 -11.67
N ASP A 43 5.10 -8.44 -12.79
CA ASP A 43 4.28 -9.62 -13.12
C ASP A 43 4.73 -10.80 -12.27
N ASP A 44 3.83 -11.31 -11.46
CA ASP A 44 4.08 -12.43 -10.53
C ASP A 44 3.76 -13.81 -11.16
N GLY A 45 4.18 -14.01 -12.41
CA GLY A 45 3.97 -15.26 -13.14
C GLY A 45 2.53 -15.43 -13.59
N SER A 46 1.90 -14.40 -14.15
CA SER A 46 0.55 -14.47 -14.69
C SER A 46 0.42 -15.47 -15.83
N ILE A 47 -0.71 -16.16 -15.89
CA ILE A 47 -1.05 -17.16 -16.93
C ILE A 47 -2.18 -16.70 -17.85
N ASP A 48 -2.75 -15.51 -17.57
CA ASP A 48 -3.75 -14.83 -18.40
C ASP A 48 -3.09 -13.81 -19.35
N LYS A 49 -3.88 -12.92 -19.94
CA LYS A 49 -3.36 -11.89 -20.86
C LYS A 49 -2.69 -10.70 -20.16
N SER A 50 -2.53 -10.71 -18.83
CA SER A 50 -1.89 -9.61 -18.08
C SER A 50 -0.51 -9.29 -18.63
N ILE A 51 0.33 -10.32 -18.89
CA ILE A 51 1.69 -10.15 -19.39
C ILE A 51 1.72 -9.45 -20.77
N ILE A 52 0.78 -9.77 -21.66
CA ILE A 52 0.70 -9.15 -22.99
C ILE A 52 0.36 -7.66 -22.83
N LYS A 53 -0.61 -7.35 -21.96
CA LYS A 53 -1.03 -5.98 -21.69
C LYS A 53 0.07 -5.15 -21.05
N ILE A 54 0.76 -5.68 -20.05
CA ILE A 54 1.87 -5.00 -19.38
C ILE A 54 2.98 -4.69 -20.39
N ASN A 55 3.38 -5.67 -21.22
CA ASN A 55 4.47 -5.52 -22.17
C ASN A 55 4.20 -4.46 -23.25
N SER A 56 2.94 -4.12 -23.54
CA SER A 56 2.60 -3.03 -24.47
C SER A 56 3.05 -1.65 -23.96
N TYR A 57 3.33 -1.52 -22.65
CA TYR A 57 3.83 -0.30 -22.01
C TYR A 57 5.37 -0.23 -21.93
N SER A 58 6.11 -1.24 -22.38
CA SER A 58 7.58 -1.26 -22.35
C SER A 58 8.25 -0.12 -23.14
N LYS A 59 7.50 0.55 -24.02
CA LYS A 59 7.96 1.70 -24.80
C LYS A 59 8.09 3.00 -23.99
N TYR A 60 7.53 3.08 -22.78
CA TYR A 60 7.60 4.27 -21.94
C TYR A 60 8.90 4.25 -21.10
N GLU A 61 9.72 5.29 -21.20
CA GLU A 61 11.03 5.36 -20.54
C GLU A 61 10.95 5.34 -19.01
N ASN A 62 9.85 5.85 -18.46
CA ASN A 62 9.62 5.88 -17.02
C ASN A 62 8.91 4.61 -16.48
N ILE A 63 8.78 3.55 -17.30
CA ILE A 63 8.19 2.28 -16.89
C ILE A 63 9.26 1.18 -16.87
N THR A 64 9.39 0.52 -15.73
CA THR A 64 10.20 -0.69 -15.56
C THR A 64 9.29 -1.89 -15.37
N ILE A 65 9.47 -2.93 -16.18
CA ILE A 65 8.69 -4.17 -16.08
C ILE A 65 9.61 -5.29 -15.60
N LEU A 66 9.19 -5.99 -14.55
CA LEU A 66 9.87 -7.15 -14.01
C LEU A 66 8.94 -8.37 -14.07
N HIS A 67 9.49 -9.55 -14.38
CA HIS A 67 8.75 -10.80 -14.42
C HIS A 67 9.30 -11.77 -13.37
N ASN A 68 8.41 -12.43 -12.64
CA ASN A 68 8.71 -13.61 -11.84
C ASN A 68 8.47 -14.85 -12.69
N THR A 69 9.29 -15.87 -12.55
CA THR A 69 9.14 -17.14 -13.29
C THR A 69 7.89 -17.92 -12.88
N ASN A 70 7.41 -17.67 -11.67
CA ASN A 70 6.21 -18.27 -11.08
C ASN A 70 5.64 -17.35 -10.02
N ASN A 71 4.40 -17.61 -9.58
CA ASN A 71 3.77 -16.84 -8.50
C ASN A 71 4.55 -17.02 -7.18
N ARG A 72 5.06 -15.90 -6.67
CA ARG A 72 5.81 -15.80 -5.41
C ARG A 72 5.05 -15.04 -4.32
N GLY A 73 3.89 -14.50 -4.66
CA GLY A 73 3.03 -13.71 -3.79
C GLY A 73 3.31 -12.20 -3.81
N VAL A 74 2.30 -11.46 -3.37
CA VAL A 74 2.27 -9.99 -3.44
C VAL A 74 3.42 -9.33 -2.67
N SER A 75 3.79 -9.85 -1.49
CA SER A 75 4.90 -9.34 -0.67
C SER A 75 6.23 -9.43 -1.40
N TYR A 76 6.53 -10.58 -2.01
CA TYR A 76 7.74 -10.79 -2.80
C TYR A 76 7.81 -9.81 -3.98
N SER A 77 6.70 -9.68 -4.71
CA SER A 77 6.62 -8.81 -5.88
C SER A 77 6.78 -7.34 -5.49
N ARG A 78 6.10 -6.86 -4.42
CA ARG A 78 6.32 -5.51 -3.89
C ARG A 78 7.76 -5.28 -3.46
N ASN A 79 8.39 -6.24 -2.77
CA ASN A 79 9.79 -6.15 -2.35
C ASN A 79 10.76 -6.07 -3.52
N ARG A 80 10.49 -6.80 -4.62
CA ARG A 80 11.27 -6.66 -5.86
C ARG A 80 11.19 -5.24 -6.42
N GLY A 81 9.99 -4.66 -6.43
CA GLY A 81 9.78 -3.28 -6.85
C GLY A 81 10.54 -2.28 -5.96
N VAL A 82 10.45 -2.44 -4.63
CA VAL A 82 11.18 -1.59 -3.66
C VAL A 82 12.69 -1.62 -3.91
N LYS A 83 13.26 -2.78 -4.21
CA LYS A 83 14.71 -2.95 -4.43
C LYS A 83 15.25 -2.20 -5.65
N VAL A 84 14.44 -1.95 -6.67
CA VAL A 84 14.84 -1.23 -7.89
C VAL A 84 14.35 0.21 -7.95
N ALA A 85 13.51 0.61 -7.00
CA ALA A 85 12.92 1.93 -6.90
C ALA A 85 13.98 3.02 -6.68
N LYS A 86 13.92 4.09 -7.48
CA LYS A 86 14.84 5.23 -7.45
C LYS A 86 14.19 6.50 -6.88
N GLY A 87 12.86 6.51 -6.76
CA GLY A 87 12.11 7.63 -6.24
C GLY A 87 12.41 7.91 -4.76
N GLU A 88 12.31 9.18 -4.37
CA GLU A 88 12.46 9.59 -2.97
C GLU A 88 11.35 8.99 -2.08
N TYR A 89 10.18 8.76 -2.66
CA TYR A 89 9.03 8.15 -1.99
C TYR A 89 8.51 6.95 -2.77
N LEU A 90 8.06 5.93 -2.03
CA LEU A 90 7.40 4.72 -2.55
C LEU A 90 5.89 4.88 -2.44
N CYS A 91 5.18 4.57 -3.52
CA CYS A 91 3.73 4.42 -3.59
C CYS A 91 3.41 3.00 -4.02
N PHE A 92 2.38 2.41 -3.45
CA PHE A 92 1.90 1.07 -3.84
C PHE A 92 0.53 1.20 -4.50
N LEU A 93 0.30 0.42 -5.56
CA LEU A 93 -0.99 0.35 -6.23
C LEU A 93 -1.30 -1.10 -6.56
N ASP A 94 -2.43 -1.61 -6.10
CA ASP A 94 -2.87 -2.96 -6.49
C ASP A 94 -3.44 -2.92 -7.92
N ALA A 95 -3.26 -4.01 -8.68
CA ALA A 95 -3.56 -4.06 -10.12
C ALA A 95 -5.06 -3.91 -10.46
N ASP A 96 -5.93 -3.91 -9.46
CA ASP A 96 -7.36 -3.66 -9.60
C ASP A 96 -7.83 -2.28 -9.10
N ASP A 97 -6.92 -1.51 -8.45
CA ASP A 97 -7.17 -0.16 -7.96
C ASP A 97 -6.69 0.91 -8.96
N PHE A 98 -7.02 2.17 -8.71
CA PHE A 98 -6.51 3.29 -9.52
C PHE A 98 -6.41 4.59 -8.73
N PHE A 99 -5.46 5.43 -9.10
CA PHE A 99 -5.21 6.73 -8.50
C PHE A 99 -6.12 7.81 -9.10
N THR A 100 -6.44 8.83 -8.31
CA THR A 100 -7.01 10.07 -8.86
C THR A 100 -5.91 10.86 -9.59
N PRO A 101 -6.23 11.64 -10.64
CA PRO A 101 -5.22 12.35 -11.45
C PRO A 101 -4.32 13.31 -10.66
N ASN A 102 -4.79 13.83 -9.53
CA ASN A 102 -4.06 14.79 -8.70
C ASN A 102 -3.32 14.17 -7.50
N LYS A 103 -3.33 12.83 -7.35
CA LYS A 103 -2.78 12.19 -6.15
C LYS A 103 -1.33 12.58 -5.90
N LEU A 104 -0.45 12.38 -6.89
CA LEU A 104 0.98 12.67 -6.70
C LEU A 104 1.25 14.16 -6.45
N ALA A 105 0.50 15.06 -7.09
CA ALA A 105 0.62 16.50 -6.87
C ALA A 105 0.26 16.89 -5.43
N VAL A 106 -0.84 16.34 -4.90
CA VAL A 106 -1.27 16.58 -3.51
C VAL A 106 -0.23 16.07 -2.53
N ILE A 107 0.25 14.83 -2.74
CA ILE A 107 1.27 14.24 -1.87
C ILE A 107 2.56 15.03 -1.93
N ASN A 108 3.02 15.45 -3.13
CA ASN A 108 4.22 16.24 -3.28
C ASN A 108 4.13 17.55 -2.48
N ALA A 109 3.01 18.27 -2.57
CA ALA A 109 2.80 19.49 -1.81
C ALA A 109 2.90 19.26 -0.29
N CYS A 110 2.44 18.10 0.21
CA CYS A 110 2.54 17.76 1.63
C CYS A 110 3.99 17.47 2.07
N VAL A 111 4.74 16.67 1.31
CA VAL A 111 6.10 16.26 1.69
C VAL A 111 7.11 17.40 1.48
N GLU A 112 6.89 18.31 0.53
CA GLU A 112 7.70 19.51 0.36
C GLU A 112 7.54 20.48 1.54
N LYS A 113 6.31 20.66 2.04
CA LYS A 113 6.04 21.48 3.23
C LYS A 113 6.59 20.87 4.52
N ASN A 114 6.64 19.55 4.61
CA ASN A 114 7.10 18.83 5.80
C ASN A 114 8.02 17.65 5.42
N PRO A 115 9.33 17.90 5.22
CA PRO A 115 10.32 16.87 4.89
C PRO A 115 10.49 15.77 5.97
N ALA A 116 9.96 15.98 7.17
CA ALA A 116 9.96 14.96 8.24
C ALA A 116 8.92 13.85 8.02
N ILE A 117 8.10 13.94 6.98
CA ILE A 117 7.14 12.91 6.63
C ILE A 117 7.87 11.70 6.03
N HIS A 118 7.98 10.61 6.80
CA HIS A 118 8.48 9.31 6.35
C HIS A 118 7.37 8.32 6.05
N PHE A 119 6.19 8.50 6.63
CA PHE A 119 5.01 7.67 6.42
C PHE A 119 3.75 8.54 6.40
N LEU A 120 3.10 8.58 5.25
CA LEU A 120 1.86 9.30 5.01
C LEU A 120 0.82 8.34 4.46
N PHE A 121 -0.43 8.49 4.88
CA PHE A 121 -1.55 7.82 4.23
C PHE A 121 -2.74 8.76 4.05
N HIS A 122 -3.64 8.38 3.14
CA HIS A 122 -4.86 9.11 2.82
C HIS A 122 -6.06 8.16 2.77
N THR A 123 -7.26 8.71 2.56
CA THR A 123 -8.47 7.93 2.36
C THR A 123 -8.61 7.44 0.91
N TYR A 124 -9.49 6.49 0.69
CA TYR A 124 -9.92 6.05 -0.66
C TYR A 124 -11.34 6.55 -0.93
N ILE A 125 -11.71 6.59 -2.22
CA ILE A 125 -13.04 7.03 -2.67
C ILE A 125 -14.09 6.02 -2.20
N ASN A 126 -15.08 6.53 -1.51
CA ASN A 126 -16.30 5.83 -1.12
C ASN A 126 -17.50 6.76 -1.37
N ASN A 127 -18.71 6.33 -1.03
CA ASN A 127 -19.94 7.09 -1.30
C ASN A 127 -19.97 8.52 -0.70
N ASN A 128 -19.04 8.88 0.18
CA ASN A 128 -18.93 10.19 0.85
C ASN A 128 -17.64 10.94 0.49
N SER A 129 -17.09 10.75 -0.70
CA SER A 129 -15.70 11.10 -1.02
C SER A 129 -15.42 12.51 -1.56
N ASN A 130 -16.36 13.44 -1.52
CA ASN A 130 -16.07 14.87 -1.81
C ASN A 130 -15.41 15.53 -0.58
N LEU A 131 -14.28 14.97 -0.15
CA LEU A 131 -13.51 15.52 0.95
C LEU A 131 -12.55 16.60 0.42
N PRO A 132 -12.51 17.78 1.05
CA PRO A 132 -11.52 18.79 0.69
C PRO A 132 -10.11 18.25 0.94
N ILE A 133 -9.14 18.72 0.16
CA ILE A 133 -7.72 18.44 0.41
C ILE A 133 -7.35 19.11 1.74
N THR A 134 -6.91 18.31 2.70
CA THR A 134 -6.53 18.79 4.03
C THR A 134 -5.00 18.79 4.21
N GLU A 135 -4.50 19.63 5.11
CA GLU A 135 -3.11 19.54 5.53
C GLU A 135 -2.87 18.21 6.28
N PRO A 136 -1.66 17.62 6.17
CA PRO A 136 -1.32 16.40 6.86
C PRO A 136 -1.28 16.62 8.38
N ILE A 137 -1.94 15.74 9.12
CA ILE A 137 -1.92 15.74 10.59
C ILE A 137 -1.17 14.53 11.11
N VAL A 138 -0.54 14.64 12.28
CA VAL A 138 0.04 13.48 12.98
C VAL A 138 -1.11 12.57 13.42
N TRP A 139 -1.10 11.35 12.91
CA TRP A 139 -2.11 10.36 13.23
C TRP A 139 -1.71 9.55 14.46
N ASN A 140 -2.67 9.30 15.35
CA ASN A 140 -2.40 8.50 16.55
C ASN A 140 -2.12 7.03 16.15
N LYS A 141 -0.84 6.68 16.07
CA LYS A 141 -0.36 5.35 15.67
C LYS A 141 -0.82 4.20 16.57
N TYR A 142 -1.18 4.47 17.82
CA TYR A 142 -1.73 3.44 18.71
C TYR A 142 -3.09 2.90 18.24
N ARG A 143 -3.75 3.60 17.33
CA ARG A 143 -4.95 3.06 16.64
C ARG A 143 -4.65 1.83 15.80
N LEU A 144 -3.40 1.63 15.35
CA LEU A 144 -2.98 0.38 14.70
C LEU A 144 -3.10 -0.82 15.64
N LEU A 145 -2.90 -0.63 16.95
CA LEU A 145 -3.04 -1.71 17.93
C LEU A 145 -4.48 -2.25 18.02
N LEU A 146 -5.46 -1.53 17.47
CA LEU A 146 -6.86 -1.95 17.38
C LEU A 146 -7.18 -2.66 16.04
N GLY A 147 -6.22 -2.84 15.16
CA GLY A 147 -6.34 -3.49 13.85
C GLY A 147 -5.93 -2.61 12.69
N ASN A 148 -5.82 -3.21 11.49
CA ASN A 148 -5.43 -2.48 10.29
C ASN A 148 -6.49 -1.43 9.91
N LYS A 149 -6.05 -0.20 9.74
CA LYS A 149 -6.87 0.97 9.34
C LYS A 149 -6.40 1.60 8.04
N ILE A 150 -5.32 1.07 7.46
CA ILE A 150 -4.60 1.71 6.36
C ILE A 150 -4.58 0.76 5.17
N ALA A 151 -5.18 1.16 4.07
CA ALA A 151 -5.15 0.40 2.82
C ALA A 151 -3.82 0.64 2.09
N THR A 152 -3.20 -0.42 1.58
CA THR A 152 -1.90 -0.38 0.89
C THR A 152 -1.84 0.67 -0.23
N PRO A 153 -2.85 0.79 -1.13
CA PRO A 153 -2.79 1.78 -2.21
C PRO A 153 -3.00 3.24 -1.75
N CYS A 154 -3.22 3.45 -0.46
CA CYS A 154 -3.33 4.78 0.14
C CYS A 154 -2.05 5.22 0.86
N VAL A 155 -0.97 4.44 0.80
CA VAL A 155 0.26 4.69 1.57
C VAL A 155 1.37 5.26 0.70
N ILE A 156 2.12 6.18 1.30
CA ILE A 156 3.35 6.75 0.78
C ILE A 156 4.43 6.63 1.86
N ILE A 157 5.58 6.09 1.48
CA ILE A 157 6.71 5.86 2.40
C ILE A 157 7.98 6.48 1.81
N LYS A 158 8.77 7.16 2.64
CA LYS A 158 10.07 7.66 2.23
C LYS A 158 11.04 6.52 1.95
N ASN A 159 11.75 6.60 0.82
CA ASN A 159 12.66 5.54 0.34
C ASN A 159 14.10 5.77 0.81
N ASP A 160 14.29 6.10 2.09
CA ASP A 160 15.63 6.32 2.66
C ASP A 160 16.22 5.09 3.35
N GLN A 161 15.42 4.23 3.90
CA GLN A 161 15.72 2.90 4.42
C GLN A 161 14.43 2.09 4.53
N PRO A 162 13.82 1.67 3.42
CA PRO A 162 12.52 1.07 3.45
C PRO A 162 12.54 -0.29 4.14
N LEU A 163 11.60 -0.50 5.04
CA LEU A 163 11.33 -1.82 5.57
C LEU A 163 10.60 -2.64 4.49
N LEU A 164 10.94 -3.90 4.37
CA LEU A 164 10.33 -4.79 3.40
C LEU A 164 9.08 -5.48 3.97
N PHE A 165 8.15 -5.86 3.07
CA PHE A 165 7.04 -6.73 3.41
C PHE A 165 7.55 -8.10 3.87
N ASN A 166 6.86 -8.72 4.82
CA ASN A 166 7.19 -10.06 5.25
C ASN A 166 6.65 -11.08 4.22
N GLU A 167 7.57 -11.72 3.47
CA GLU A 167 7.23 -12.67 2.40
C GLU A 167 6.61 -13.98 2.90
N HIS A 168 6.71 -14.27 4.21
CA HIS A 168 6.07 -15.44 4.82
C HIS A 168 4.63 -15.18 5.25
N MET A 169 4.16 -13.93 5.15
CA MET A 169 2.78 -13.56 5.46
C MET A 169 1.95 -13.48 4.17
N HIS A 170 0.86 -14.26 4.13
CA HIS A 170 -0.09 -14.24 3.01
C HIS A 170 -1.31 -13.33 3.27
N TYR A 171 -1.50 -12.89 4.50
CA TYR A 171 -2.59 -12.01 4.93
C TYR A 171 -2.05 -11.00 5.91
N MET A 172 -2.52 -9.75 5.79
CA MET A 172 -2.12 -8.65 6.67
C MET A 172 -0.61 -8.36 6.68
N GLU A 173 0.09 -8.65 5.59
CA GLU A 173 1.50 -8.32 5.38
C GLU A 173 1.73 -6.80 5.39
N ASP A 174 0.72 -6.06 4.95
CA ASP A 174 0.67 -4.60 5.01
C ASP A 174 0.57 -4.11 6.46
N TYR A 175 -0.30 -4.73 7.25
CA TYR A 175 -0.46 -4.38 8.67
C TYR A 175 0.81 -4.63 9.49
N ASP A 176 1.48 -5.76 9.28
CA ASP A 176 2.80 -6.04 9.88
C ASP A 176 3.79 -4.91 9.55
N LEU A 177 3.84 -4.51 8.28
CA LEU A 177 4.74 -3.46 7.83
C LEU A 177 4.41 -2.11 8.48
N TRP A 178 3.11 -1.73 8.57
CA TRP A 178 2.69 -0.47 9.20
C TRP A 178 3.03 -0.45 10.69
N LEU A 179 2.86 -1.55 11.40
CA LEU A 179 3.27 -1.68 12.81
C LEU A 179 4.79 -1.45 12.97
N ARG A 180 5.61 -2.04 12.10
CA ARG A 180 7.07 -1.85 12.11
C ARG A 180 7.48 -0.41 11.81
N TYR A 181 6.85 0.23 10.82
CA TYR A 181 7.08 1.66 10.52
C TYR A 181 6.67 2.57 11.67
N SER A 182 5.55 2.29 12.33
CA SER A 182 5.07 3.09 13.46
C SER A 182 6.02 3.11 14.67
N ASN A 183 6.94 2.14 14.75
CA ASN A 183 7.97 2.12 15.78
C ASN A 183 9.07 3.15 15.55
N LYS A 184 9.38 3.44 14.29
CA LYS A 184 10.50 4.30 13.90
C LYS A 184 10.05 5.73 13.57
N HIS A 185 8.85 5.89 13.02
CA HIS A 185 8.37 7.14 12.45
C HIS A 185 6.99 7.51 12.97
N ASN A 186 6.69 8.80 12.94
CA ASN A 186 5.33 9.29 13.05
C ASN A 186 4.56 8.91 11.78
N ILE A 187 3.27 8.60 11.94
CA ILE A 187 2.35 8.39 10.83
C ILE A 187 1.59 9.68 10.61
N TYR A 188 1.53 10.13 9.38
CA TYR A 188 0.76 11.30 8.96
C TYR A 188 -0.48 10.87 8.19
N PHE A 189 -1.53 11.63 8.30
CA PHE A 189 -2.80 11.36 7.65
C PHE A 189 -3.32 12.59 6.94
N ILE A 190 -3.80 12.42 5.70
CA ILE A 190 -4.56 13.44 4.96
C ILE A 190 -5.98 12.91 4.75
N ASN A 191 -6.97 13.72 5.12
CA ASN A 191 -8.36 13.37 4.87
C ASN A 191 -8.78 13.74 3.43
N SER A 192 -8.11 13.13 2.45
CA SER A 192 -8.36 13.33 1.02
C SER A 192 -8.48 11.98 0.34
N ALA A 193 -9.50 11.81 -0.50
CA ALA A 193 -9.74 10.55 -1.20
C ALA A 193 -8.98 10.55 -2.54
N LEU A 194 -7.76 9.99 -2.54
CA LEU A 194 -6.82 10.05 -3.67
C LEU A 194 -6.63 8.71 -4.39
N THR A 195 -7.34 7.67 -3.98
CA THR A 195 -7.33 6.36 -4.61
C THR A 195 -8.74 5.81 -4.66
N GLN A 196 -9.11 5.20 -5.77
CA GLN A 196 -10.34 4.42 -5.89
C GLN A 196 -10.01 2.93 -5.82
N LEU A 197 -10.69 2.22 -4.92
CA LEU A 197 -10.59 0.77 -4.86
C LEU A 197 -11.42 0.15 -6.00
N GLY A 198 -10.84 -0.78 -6.72
CA GLY A 198 -11.51 -1.48 -7.84
C GLY A 198 -12.56 -2.46 -7.37
N ARG A 199 -12.40 -2.96 -6.14
CA ARG A 199 -13.36 -3.85 -5.48
C ARG A 199 -13.63 -3.39 -4.05
N PRO A 200 -14.88 -3.52 -3.57
CA PRO A 200 -15.16 -3.32 -2.15
C PRO A 200 -14.30 -4.25 -1.28
N ILE A 201 -13.83 -3.74 -0.16
CA ILE A 201 -13.12 -4.55 0.84
C ILE A 201 -14.01 -5.73 1.27
N LEU A 202 -13.44 -6.93 1.36
CA LEU A 202 -14.13 -8.19 1.66
C LEU A 202 -15.06 -8.70 0.55
N SER A 203 -14.96 -8.21 -0.67
CA SER A 203 -15.71 -8.73 -1.82
C SER A 203 -15.25 -10.14 -2.22
N LYS A 204 -16.13 -10.89 -2.91
CA LYS A 204 -15.79 -12.20 -3.47
C LYS A 204 -14.65 -12.07 -4.50
N GLY A 205 -13.67 -12.96 -4.44
CA GLY A 205 -12.52 -13.01 -5.36
C GLY A 205 -11.28 -12.24 -4.92
N GLY A 206 -11.33 -11.43 -3.85
CA GLY A 206 -10.14 -10.78 -3.27
C GLY A 206 -9.48 -11.65 -2.20
N VAL A 207 -8.19 -11.40 -1.94
CA VAL A 207 -7.45 -12.06 -0.84
C VAL A 207 -8.14 -11.83 0.51
N SER A 208 -8.75 -10.67 0.72
CA SER A 208 -9.48 -10.29 1.93
C SER A 208 -10.85 -10.99 2.13
N ASN A 209 -11.26 -11.89 1.21
CA ASN A 209 -12.57 -12.55 1.29
C ASN A 209 -12.73 -13.46 2.52
N SER A 210 -11.67 -14.04 3.03
CA SER A 210 -11.72 -14.93 4.20
C SER A 210 -11.52 -14.16 5.51
N LYS A 211 -12.62 -13.82 6.20
CA LYS A 211 -12.57 -13.12 7.49
C LYS A 211 -11.71 -13.84 8.53
N ILE A 212 -11.77 -15.18 8.57
CA ILE A 212 -10.99 -15.97 9.54
C ILE A 212 -9.49 -15.83 9.24
N LYS A 213 -9.09 -16.00 7.98
CA LYS A 213 -7.68 -15.87 7.58
C LYS A 213 -7.15 -14.45 7.82
N MET A 214 -7.97 -13.43 7.56
CA MET A 214 -7.63 -12.04 7.87
C MET A 214 -7.43 -11.83 9.38
N ARG A 215 -8.28 -12.43 10.25
CA ARG A 215 -8.12 -12.34 11.72
C ARG A 215 -6.86 -13.05 12.21
N ILE A 216 -6.55 -14.22 11.65
CA ILE A 216 -5.31 -14.93 11.94
C ILE A 216 -4.10 -14.08 11.50
N GLY A 217 -4.16 -13.46 10.33
CA GLY A 217 -3.13 -12.54 9.85
C GLY A 217 -2.95 -11.32 10.77
N GLU A 218 -4.05 -10.68 11.21
CA GLU A 218 -4.00 -9.59 12.20
C GLU A 218 -3.31 -10.03 13.51
N LEU A 219 -3.65 -11.21 14.02
CA LEU A 219 -3.03 -11.75 15.22
C LEU A 219 -1.55 -12.04 15.00
N SER A 220 -1.18 -12.64 13.87
CA SER A 220 0.21 -12.92 13.50
C SER A 220 1.04 -11.64 13.41
N ALA A 221 0.55 -10.62 12.72
CA ALA A 221 1.24 -9.33 12.62
C ALA A 221 1.41 -8.67 14.01
N TYR A 222 0.37 -8.73 14.84
CA TYR A 222 0.40 -8.17 16.18
C TYR A 222 1.39 -8.91 17.09
N THR A 223 1.38 -10.24 17.08
CA THR A 223 2.34 -11.02 17.88
C THR A 223 3.77 -10.77 17.44
N HIS A 224 4.03 -10.73 16.13
CA HIS A 224 5.34 -10.37 15.57
C HIS A 224 5.80 -8.98 16.06
N HIS A 225 4.90 -8.00 16.06
CA HIS A 225 5.18 -6.67 16.61
C HIS A 225 5.52 -6.70 18.11
N CYS A 226 4.80 -7.51 18.91
CA CYS A 226 5.00 -7.65 20.34
C CYS A 226 6.37 -8.26 20.68
N PHE A 227 6.88 -9.21 19.87
CA PHE A 227 8.22 -9.77 20.08
C PHE A 227 9.33 -8.72 20.03
N HIS A 228 9.14 -7.64 19.27
CA HIS A 228 10.06 -6.51 19.24
C HIS A 228 9.83 -5.48 20.35
N LYS A 229 8.79 -5.65 21.18
CA LYS A 229 8.41 -4.79 22.30
C LYS A 229 7.89 -5.64 23.45
N PRO A 230 8.75 -6.20 24.31
CA PRO A 230 8.36 -7.18 25.32
C PRO A 230 7.21 -6.74 26.25
N LEU A 231 7.13 -5.46 26.60
CA LEU A 231 6.02 -4.94 27.41
C LEU A 231 4.64 -5.11 26.74
N LEU A 232 4.58 -5.16 25.39
CA LEU A 232 3.35 -5.41 24.68
C LEU A 232 2.93 -6.87 24.68
N LEU A 233 3.79 -7.81 25.05
CA LEU A 233 3.41 -9.23 25.20
C LEU A 233 2.25 -9.40 26.19
N LEU A 234 2.20 -8.58 27.25
CA LEU A 234 1.10 -8.58 28.23
C LEU A 234 -0.25 -8.20 27.64
N THR A 235 -0.26 -7.55 26.46
CA THR A 235 -1.50 -7.13 25.78
C THR A 235 -2.03 -8.18 24.81
N ILE A 236 -1.29 -9.28 24.54
CA ILE A 236 -1.71 -10.34 23.62
C ILE A 236 -3.06 -10.96 24.03
N PRO A 237 -3.34 -11.32 25.28
CA PRO A 237 -4.65 -11.87 25.66
C PRO A 237 -5.80 -10.90 25.37
N PHE A 238 -5.59 -9.61 25.63
CA PHE A 238 -6.57 -8.57 25.30
C PHE A 238 -6.80 -8.47 23.78
N PHE A 239 -5.73 -8.52 22.98
CA PHE A 239 -5.85 -8.48 21.52
C PHE A 239 -6.57 -9.71 20.96
N ILE A 240 -6.31 -10.90 21.51
CA ILE A 240 -7.03 -12.13 21.15
C ILE A 240 -8.53 -11.96 21.46
N LEU A 241 -8.88 -11.49 22.66
CA LEU A 241 -10.26 -11.21 23.04
C LEU A 241 -10.91 -10.22 22.06
N LEU A 242 -10.21 -9.14 21.70
CA LEU A 242 -10.68 -8.16 20.74
C LEU A 242 -10.99 -8.80 19.38
N GLN A 243 -10.15 -9.72 18.89
CA GLN A 243 -10.39 -10.41 17.62
C GLN A 243 -11.61 -11.34 17.69
N VAL A 244 -11.80 -12.02 18.82
CA VAL A 244 -13.00 -12.85 19.07
C VAL A 244 -14.26 -11.97 19.05
N VAL A 245 -14.26 -10.87 19.81
CA VAL A 245 -15.40 -9.92 19.87
C VAL A 245 -15.70 -9.37 18.46
N LYS A 246 -14.72 -8.90 17.72
CA LYS A 246 -14.89 -8.43 16.33
C LYS A 246 -15.49 -9.51 15.42
N SER A 247 -15.13 -10.77 15.63
CA SER A 247 -15.66 -11.90 14.84
C SER A 247 -17.13 -12.17 15.15
N ILE A 248 -17.54 -12.08 16.41
CA ILE A 248 -18.92 -12.29 16.87
C ILE A 248 -19.81 -11.14 16.38
N ILE A 249 -19.39 -9.89 16.58
CA ILE A 249 -20.20 -8.70 16.26
C ILE A 249 -20.18 -8.38 14.76
N LYS A 250 -19.46 -9.15 13.94
CA LYS A 250 -19.27 -8.91 12.49
C LYS A 250 -18.71 -7.52 12.16
N LEU A 251 -17.97 -6.91 13.10
CA LEU A 251 -17.32 -5.64 12.85
C LEU A 251 -16.35 -5.74 11.66
N PRO A 252 -16.21 -4.66 10.86
CA PRO A 252 -15.29 -4.65 9.74
C PRO A 252 -13.85 -4.82 10.22
N ILE A 253 -13.02 -5.40 9.36
CA ILE A 253 -11.57 -5.57 9.62
C ILE A 253 -10.88 -4.21 9.55
N ARG A 254 -11.37 -3.32 8.66
CA ARG A 254 -10.85 -1.97 8.43
C ARG A 254 -11.92 -0.90 8.71
#